data_ae807bf72fe17350bc80ee191e4df548
#
_entry.id   ae807bf72fe17350bc80ee191e4df548
#
_cell.length_a   1.000
_cell.length_b   1.000
_cell.length_c   1.000
_cell.angle_alpha   90.00
_cell.angle_beta   90.00
_cell.angle_gamma   90.00
#
_symmetry.space_group_name_H-M   'P 1'
#
loop_
_entity.id
_entity.type
_entity.pdbx_description
1 polymer ?
#
loop_
_entity_poly.entity_id
_entity_poly.type
_entity_poly.pdbx_seq_one_letter_code
_entity_poly.pdbx_strand_id
1 'polypeptide(L)'
;VNGRIPLALGAAGVLAIVAVLGLSIRGTLRSAAPEVATPQVAVAQPVQPAPQPRPAAPRPADEPFVIKRILPIEGAIKYGQWHWDEKDVPPGPIVMTVDLDARVLSIFRGGYEIGAAAVLLGTEDKPTPLGVYPITQKARHHVSNLYDAPMPYMMRLTNDGITLHGSKVEWGYASHGCVGMPEPFAAKVFAAAKLGDRVFITRGKTVGIGESLVAS
;
A
#
# COMPACT_ATOMS: atom_id res chain seq x y z
N VAL A 1 25.07 51.72 -18.42
CA VAL A 1 24.13 52.46 -19.24
C VAL A 1 22.72 52.12 -18.74
N ASN A 2 22.10 53.15 -18.25
CA ASN A 2 20.81 53.31 -17.59
C ASN A 2 19.59 52.85 -18.47
N GLY A 3 18.54 52.39 -17.80
CA GLY A 3 17.24 52.23 -18.42
C GLY A 3 16.17 52.06 -17.33
N ARG A 4 15.54 53.21 -17.00
CA ARG A 4 14.54 53.40 -15.95
C ARG A 4 13.14 52.89 -16.34
N ILE A 5 12.38 52.44 -15.31
CA ILE A 5 10.95 52.17 -15.21
C ILE A 5 10.12 53.41 -15.60
N PRO A 6 8.86 53.24 -16.06
CA PRO A 6 7.83 53.98 -15.36
C PRO A 6 6.60 53.15 -14.93
N LEU A 7 6.15 53.51 -13.75
CA LEU A 7 4.91 53.27 -13.06
C LEU A 7 3.74 53.96 -13.78
N ALA A 8 2.56 53.29 -13.91
CA ALA A 8 1.31 53.98 -14.21
C ALA A 8 0.18 53.41 -13.33
N LEU A 9 -0.29 54.27 -12.46
CA LEU A 9 -1.54 54.19 -11.72
C LEU A 9 -2.73 54.39 -12.66
N GLY A 10 -3.82 53.65 -12.44
CA GLY A 10 -5.12 53.92 -13.03
C GLY A 10 -6.24 53.42 -12.12
N ALA A 11 -6.78 54.32 -11.29
CA ALA A 11 -7.96 54.11 -10.49
C ALA A 11 -9.20 54.54 -11.30
N ALA A 12 -10.25 53.75 -11.27
CA ALA A 12 -11.61 54.25 -11.58
C ALA A 12 -12.65 53.35 -10.87
N GLY A 13 -13.29 53.97 -9.88
CA GLY A 13 -14.41 53.42 -9.15
C GLY A 13 -15.70 53.54 -9.95
N VAL A 14 -16.59 52.58 -9.77
CA VAL A 14 -18.01 52.73 -10.14
C VAL A 14 -18.85 52.36 -8.94
N LEU A 15 -19.52 53.39 -8.43
CA LEU A 15 -20.56 53.35 -7.39
C LEU A 15 -21.87 52.92 -8.05
N ALA A 16 -22.46 51.80 -7.67
CA ALA A 16 -23.83 51.44 -8.06
C ALA A 16 -24.76 51.60 -6.84
N ILE A 17 -25.63 52.59 -6.93
CA ILE A 17 -26.73 52.88 -5.99
C ILE A 17 -27.86 51.88 -6.31
N VAL A 18 -28.29 51.08 -5.35
CA VAL A 18 -29.50 50.26 -5.44
C VAL A 18 -30.57 50.89 -4.58
N ALA A 19 -31.62 51.38 -5.23
CA ALA A 19 -32.82 51.92 -4.62
C ALA A 19 -33.65 50.82 -3.97
N VAL A 20 -34.02 51.00 -2.72
CA VAL A 20 -34.93 50.13 -1.97
C VAL A 20 -36.38 50.60 -2.26
N LEU A 21 -37.15 49.80 -2.97
CA LEU A 21 -38.61 49.97 -3.05
C LEU A 21 -39.26 49.17 -1.91
N GLY A 22 -39.81 49.91 -0.96
CA GLY A 22 -40.63 49.31 0.11
C GLY A 22 -42.00 48.92 -0.40
N LEU A 23 -42.38 47.69 -0.24
CA LEU A 23 -43.76 47.23 -0.43
C LEU A 23 -44.26 46.68 0.92
N SER A 24 -45.10 47.49 1.56
CA SER A 24 -45.76 47.12 2.81
C SER A 24 -46.96 46.22 2.49
N ILE A 25 -46.85 44.93 2.91
CA ILE A 25 -48.00 44.03 2.91
C ILE A 25 -48.41 43.82 4.38
N ARG A 26 -49.55 44.40 4.74
CA ARG A 26 -50.26 44.10 6.00
C ARG A 26 -50.88 42.72 5.87
N GLY A 27 -50.20 41.70 6.43
CA GLY A 27 -50.76 40.37 6.60
C GLY A 27 -51.18 40.14 8.07
N THR A 28 -52.44 39.84 8.25
CA THR A 28 -53.09 39.58 9.53
C THR A 28 -52.40 38.48 10.34
N LEU A 29 -52.04 38.80 11.58
CA LEU A 29 -51.56 37.84 12.58
C LEU A 29 -52.71 36.88 12.95
N ARG A 30 -52.64 35.66 12.45
CA ARG A 30 -53.43 34.54 12.95
C ARG A 30 -52.56 33.78 13.94
N SER A 31 -52.86 33.98 15.24
CA SER A 31 -52.26 33.27 16.32
C SER A 31 -52.61 31.78 16.20
N ALA A 32 -51.64 30.96 15.79
CA ALA A 32 -51.74 29.51 15.91
C ALA A 32 -51.06 29.10 17.23
N ALA A 33 -51.81 28.48 18.10
CA ALA A 33 -51.28 27.87 19.33
C ALA A 33 -50.27 26.77 18.99
N PRO A 34 -49.23 26.55 19.79
CA PRO A 34 -48.28 25.49 19.51
C PRO A 34 -48.93 24.12 19.75
N GLU A 35 -49.04 23.36 18.67
CA GLU A 35 -49.44 21.95 18.70
C GLU A 35 -48.31 21.18 19.38
N VAL A 36 -48.57 20.62 20.55
CA VAL A 36 -47.65 19.77 21.28
C VAL A 36 -47.49 18.47 20.52
N ALA A 37 -46.37 18.35 19.78
CA ALA A 37 -46.01 17.10 19.14
C ALA A 37 -45.72 16.04 20.16
N THR A 38 -46.57 15.03 20.28
CA THR A 38 -46.32 13.81 21.02
C THR A 38 -45.11 13.11 20.47
N PRO A 39 -44.12 12.70 21.27
CA PRO A 39 -42.98 11.95 20.76
C PRO A 39 -43.46 10.59 20.25
N GLN A 40 -43.41 10.41 18.93
CA GLN A 40 -43.50 9.08 18.32
C GLN A 40 -42.28 8.27 18.76
N VAL A 41 -42.52 7.29 19.60
CA VAL A 41 -41.53 6.26 19.94
C VAL A 41 -41.25 5.50 18.64
N ALA A 42 -40.10 5.75 18.02
CA ALA A 42 -39.63 4.96 16.91
C ALA A 42 -39.42 3.52 17.40
N VAL A 43 -40.29 2.62 16.95
CA VAL A 43 -40.11 1.19 17.17
C VAL A 43 -38.81 0.79 16.45
N ALA A 44 -37.78 0.49 17.23
CA ALA A 44 -36.52 0.01 16.70
C ALA A 44 -36.78 -1.26 15.85
N GLN A 45 -36.50 -1.20 14.58
CA GLN A 45 -36.49 -2.38 13.72
C GLN A 45 -35.47 -3.37 14.25
N PRO A 46 -35.79 -4.68 14.32
CA PRO A 46 -34.81 -5.66 14.74
C PRO A 46 -33.61 -5.59 13.82
N VAL A 47 -32.44 -5.27 14.37
CA VAL A 47 -31.15 -5.29 13.67
C VAL A 47 -30.95 -6.72 13.18
N GLN A 48 -31.05 -6.94 11.87
CA GLN A 48 -30.66 -8.21 11.28
C GLN A 48 -29.20 -8.43 11.60
N PRO A 49 -28.81 -9.60 12.14
CA PRO A 49 -27.40 -9.93 12.32
C PRO A 49 -26.68 -9.79 10.97
N ALA A 50 -25.58 -9.05 10.95
CA ALA A 50 -24.74 -8.94 9.77
C ALA A 50 -24.44 -10.37 9.26
N PRO A 51 -24.46 -10.61 7.92
CA PRO A 51 -24.13 -11.92 7.37
C PRO A 51 -22.77 -12.35 7.93
N GLN A 52 -22.75 -13.48 8.64
CA GLN A 52 -21.49 -14.06 9.11
C GLN A 52 -20.62 -14.31 7.87
N PRO A 53 -19.33 -13.94 7.90
CA PRO A 53 -18.43 -14.24 6.82
C PRO A 53 -18.50 -15.75 6.55
N ARG A 54 -18.92 -16.11 5.34
CA ARG A 54 -18.91 -17.53 4.91
C ARG A 54 -17.48 -18.04 5.12
N PRO A 55 -17.28 -19.24 5.75
CA PRO A 55 -15.96 -19.82 5.86
C PRO A 55 -15.29 -19.75 4.49
N ALA A 56 -14.17 -19.06 4.41
CA ALA A 56 -13.42 -19.00 3.17
C ALA A 56 -13.08 -20.43 2.78
N ALA A 57 -13.30 -20.80 1.51
CA ALA A 57 -12.81 -22.06 0.98
C ALA A 57 -11.34 -22.23 1.39
N PRO A 58 -10.85 -23.47 1.67
CA PRO A 58 -9.47 -23.70 2.04
C PRO A 58 -8.58 -22.91 1.09
N ARG A 59 -7.87 -21.92 1.63
CA ARG A 59 -6.96 -21.12 0.82
C ARG A 59 -5.83 -22.06 0.42
N PRO A 60 -5.21 -21.89 -0.78
CA PRO A 60 -4.01 -22.63 -1.17
C PRO A 60 -2.82 -22.40 -0.21
N ALA A 61 -3.08 -21.89 0.99
CA ALA A 61 -2.12 -21.61 2.04
C ALA A 61 -1.40 -22.87 2.55
N ASP A 62 -2.02 -24.03 2.42
CA ASP A 62 -1.53 -25.28 2.96
C ASP A 62 -0.85 -26.17 1.90
N GLU A 63 -0.90 -25.77 0.62
CA GLU A 63 -0.12 -26.49 -0.40
C GLU A 63 1.37 -26.17 -0.25
N PRO A 64 2.25 -27.17 -0.19
CA PRO A 64 3.68 -26.97 -0.16
C PRO A 64 4.11 -26.22 -1.43
N PHE A 65 4.77 -25.06 -1.25
CA PHE A 65 5.28 -24.30 -2.36
C PHE A 65 6.59 -24.93 -2.85
N VAL A 66 6.57 -25.55 -4.02
CA VAL A 66 7.74 -26.22 -4.60
C VAL A 66 8.41 -25.31 -5.62
N ILE A 67 9.72 -25.10 -5.49
CA ILE A 67 10.55 -24.35 -6.44
C ILE A 67 10.79 -25.19 -7.69
N LYS A 68 10.45 -24.65 -8.86
CA LYS A 68 10.61 -25.31 -10.16
C LYS A 68 11.68 -24.67 -11.04
N ARG A 69 11.94 -23.38 -10.85
CA ARG A 69 12.98 -22.62 -11.56
C ARG A 69 13.57 -21.57 -10.64
N ILE A 70 14.88 -21.41 -10.74
CA ILE A 70 15.63 -20.29 -10.16
C ILE A 70 16.25 -19.53 -11.33
N LEU A 71 16.25 -18.21 -11.27
CA LEU A 71 16.89 -17.35 -12.28
C LEU A 71 18.41 -17.61 -12.30
N PRO A 72 19.02 -17.73 -13.48
CA PRO A 72 20.48 -17.91 -13.61
C PRO A 72 21.19 -16.58 -13.36
N ILE A 73 21.29 -16.17 -12.09
CA ILE A 73 21.98 -14.95 -11.68
C ILE A 73 23.38 -15.31 -11.24
N GLU A 74 24.37 -14.73 -11.87
CA GLU A 74 25.79 -14.97 -11.53
C GLU A 74 26.21 -14.05 -10.37
N GLY A 75 26.70 -14.66 -9.28
CA GLY A 75 27.20 -13.96 -8.11
C GLY A 75 26.14 -13.29 -7.26
N ALA A 76 26.57 -12.45 -6.33
CA ALA A 76 25.69 -11.75 -5.41
C ALA A 76 25.01 -10.55 -6.09
N ILE A 77 23.71 -10.38 -5.85
CA ILE A 77 22.96 -9.20 -6.29
C ILE A 77 23.38 -8.01 -5.42
N LYS A 78 23.94 -6.98 -6.02
CA LYS A 78 24.38 -5.76 -5.32
C LYS A 78 23.21 -4.82 -5.09
N TYR A 79 23.32 -3.93 -4.09
CA TYR A 79 22.34 -2.90 -3.84
C TYR A 79 22.02 -2.08 -5.10
N GLY A 80 20.75 -1.84 -5.35
CA GLY A 80 20.23 -1.21 -6.56
C GLY A 80 20.05 -2.15 -7.76
N GLN A 81 20.66 -3.35 -7.72
CA GLN A 81 20.49 -4.34 -8.79
C GLN A 81 19.24 -5.18 -8.57
N TRP A 82 18.62 -5.56 -9.67
CA TRP A 82 17.48 -6.46 -9.71
C TRP A 82 17.42 -7.17 -11.07
N HIS A 83 16.77 -8.33 -11.09
CA HIS A 83 16.58 -9.18 -12.27
C HIS A 83 15.09 -9.48 -12.42
N TRP A 84 14.62 -9.61 -13.68
CA TRP A 84 13.24 -9.96 -13.98
C TRP A 84 13.17 -10.71 -15.29
N ASP A 85 12.66 -11.94 -15.24
CA ASP A 85 12.38 -12.77 -16.42
C ASP A 85 11.16 -13.64 -16.15
N GLU A 86 10.07 -13.32 -16.82
CA GLU A 86 8.81 -14.09 -16.78
C GLU A 86 8.50 -14.79 -18.11
N LYS A 87 9.50 -14.86 -19.01
CA LYS A 87 9.34 -15.53 -20.30
C LYS A 87 9.02 -17.01 -20.07
N ASP A 88 8.02 -17.49 -20.80
CA ASP A 88 7.57 -18.90 -20.77
C ASP A 88 7.13 -19.40 -19.37
N VAL A 89 6.85 -18.50 -18.44
CA VAL A 89 6.34 -18.85 -17.09
C VAL A 89 4.82 -18.95 -17.14
N PRO A 90 4.25 -20.12 -16.81
CA PRO A 90 2.80 -20.29 -16.81
C PRO A 90 2.12 -19.46 -15.72
N PRO A 91 0.82 -19.16 -15.86
CA PRO A 91 0.02 -18.60 -14.78
C PRO A 91 0.07 -19.48 -13.54
N GLY A 92 0.06 -18.83 -12.36
CA GLY A 92 0.08 -19.55 -11.09
C GLY A 92 0.08 -18.61 -9.89
N PRO A 93 -0.01 -19.16 -8.66
CA PRO A 93 0.04 -18.38 -7.44
C PRO A 93 1.38 -17.67 -7.30
N ILE A 94 1.34 -16.46 -6.73
CA ILE A 94 2.53 -15.71 -6.38
C ILE A 94 2.96 -16.04 -4.95
N VAL A 95 4.25 -16.28 -4.78
CA VAL A 95 4.92 -16.40 -3.49
C VAL A 95 6.20 -15.58 -3.54
N MET A 96 6.52 -14.91 -2.45
CA MET A 96 7.78 -14.18 -2.29
C MET A 96 8.60 -14.76 -1.14
N THR A 97 9.91 -14.67 -1.27
CA THR A 97 10.85 -14.98 -0.20
C THR A 97 11.74 -13.77 0.06
N VAL A 98 12.05 -13.50 1.31
CA VAL A 98 13.05 -12.52 1.73
C VAL A 98 14.05 -13.24 2.61
N ASP A 99 15.29 -13.39 2.17
CA ASP A 99 16.37 -13.88 3.00
C ASP A 99 17.11 -12.70 3.65
N LEU A 100 17.14 -12.68 4.98
CA LEU A 100 17.72 -11.57 5.73
C LEU A 100 19.26 -11.56 5.68
N ASP A 101 19.91 -12.73 5.55
CA ASP A 101 21.37 -12.81 5.49
C ASP A 101 21.88 -12.49 4.09
N ALA A 102 21.21 -13.03 3.04
CA ALA A 102 21.50 -12.69 1.66
C ALA A 102 21.06 -11.26 1.28
N ARG A 103 20.11 -10.67 2.04
CA ARG A 103 19.47 -9.38 1.76
C ARG A 103 18.82 -9.35 0.37
N VAL A 104 18.15 -10.42 0.00
CA VAL A 104 17.54 -10.63 -1.31
C VAL A 104 16.06 -10.94 -1.14
N LEU A 105 15.24 -10.33 -1.97
CA LEU A 105 13.86 -10.72 -2.20
C LEU A 105 13.77 -11.42 -3.54
N SER A 106 13.16 -12.62 -3.55
CA SER A 106 12.78 -13.36 -4.75
C SER A 106 11.26 -13.43 -4.87
N ILE A 107 10.74 -13.33 -6.10
CA ILE A 107 9.32 -13.50 -6.42
C ILE A 107 9.15 -14.68 -7.38
N PHE A 108 8.19 -15.54 -7.06
CA PHE A 108 7.88 -16.74 -7.81
C PHE A 108 6.44 -16.72 -8.31
N ARG A 109 6.22 -17.26 -9.50
CA ARG A 109 4.88 -17.55 -10.05
C ARG A 109 4.76 -19.07 -10.30
N GLY A 110 3.87 -19.74 -9.56
CA GLY A 110 3.67 -21.20 -9.70
C GLY A 110 4.93 -22.05 -9.47
N GLY A 111 5.88 -21.56 -8.66
CA GLY A 111 7.17 -22.18 -8.39
C GLY A 111 8.33 -21.71 -9.27
N TYR A 112 8.07 -20.92 -10.30
CA TYR A 112 9.09 -20.36 -11.18
C TYR A 112 9.52 -18.99 -10.66
N GLU A 113 10.79 -18.80 -10.35
CA GLU A 113 11.32 -17.49 -10.02
C GLU A 113 11.22 -16.57 -11.24
N ILE A 114 10.55 -15.44 -11.07
CA ILE A 114 10.35 -14.44 -12.11
C ILE A 114 11.11 -13.14 -11.84
N GLY A 115 11.63 -12.98 -10.63
CA GLY A 115 12.43 -11.81 -10.30
C GLY A 115 13.16 -11.96 -8.98
N ALA A 116 14.29 -11.29 -8.86
CA ALA A 116 15.08 -11.17 -7.65
C ALA A 116 15.74 -9.79 -7.55
N ALA A 117 15.88 -9.27 -6.34
CA ALA A 117 16.52 -7.98 -6.09
C ALA A 117 17.23 -7.95 -4.74
N ALA A 118 18.32 -7.21 -4.65
CA ALA A 118 18.84 -6.78 -3.37
C ALA A 118 17.87 -5.80 -2.69
N VAL A 119 17.71 -5.91 -1.37
CA VAL A 119 16.72 -5.14 -0.61
C VAL A 119 17.34 -4.48 0.62
N LEU A 120 16.74 -3.37 1.04
CA LEU A 120 16.98 -2.80 2.37
C LEU A 120 16.13 -3.54 3.40
N LEU A 121 16.71 -3.76 4.55
CA LEU A 121 16.07 -4.41 5.70
C LEU A 121 16.15 -3.49 6.92
N GLY A 122 15.45 -3.87 7.97
CA GLY A 122 15.49 -3.19 9.25
C GLY A 122 16.88 -3.21 9.90
N THR A 123 17.09 -2.27 10.83
CA THR A 123 18.27 -2.20 11.70
C THR A 123 18.17 -3.20 12.86
N GLU A 124 19.21 -3.30 13.68
CA GLU A 124 19.19 -4.11 14.91
C GLU A 124 18.11 -3.64 15.89
N ASP A 125 17.88 -2.31 16.00
CA ASP A 125 16.85 -1.73 16.88
C ASP A 125 15.43 -1.92 16.34
N LYS A 126 15.29 -2.09 15.03
CA LYS A 126 14.02 -2.25 14.31
C LYS A 126 14.17 -3.34 13.25
N PRO A 127 14.31 -4.61 13.64
CA PRO A 127 14.60 -5.68 12.70
C PRO A 127 13.38 -6.03 11.84
N THR A 128 13.64 -6.49 10.62
CA THR A 128 12.63 -7.13 9.80
C THR A 128 12.25 -8.47 10.45
N PRO A 129 10.96 -8.71 10.76
CA PRO A 129 10.55 -9.91 11.50
C PRO A 129 10.60 -11.17 10.63
N LEU A 130 11.07 -12.27 11.21
CA LEU A 130 10.98 -13.61 10.59
C LEU A 130 9.53 -14.10 10.60
N GLY A 131 9.14 -14.89 9.61
CA GLY A 131 7.82 -15.52 9.56
C GLY A 131 7.24 -15.62 8.16
N VAL A 132 5.95 -15.98 8.11
CA VAL A 132 5.18 -16.05 6.86
C VAL A 132 3.99 -15.11 6.98
N TYR A 133 3.93 -14.14 6.10
CA TYR A 133 2.96 -13.06 6.16
C TYR A 133 2.14 -12.98 4.86
N PRO A 134 0.82 -12.89 4.94
CA PRO A 134 0.01 -12.56 3.75
C PRO A 134 0.12 -11.05 3.46
N ILE A 135 0.01 -10.68 2.20
CA ILE A 135 -0.20 -9.27 1.84
C ILE A 135 -1.63 -8.89 2.24
N THR A 136 -1.75 -7.96 3.20
CA THR A 136 -3.05 -7.55 3.77
C THR A 136 -3.60 -6.25 3.18
N GLN A 137 -2.71 -5.41 2.61
CA GLN A 137 -3.07 -4.14 1.99
C GLN A 137 -2.10 -3.82 0.87
N LYS A 138 -2.57 -3.11 -0.15
CA LYS A 138 -1.74 -2.59 -1.26
C LYS A 138 -2.10 -1.15 -1.54
N ALA A 139 -1.09 -0.29 -1.73
CA ALA A 139 -1.26 1.10 -2.12
C ALA A 139 -0.13 1.53 -3.06
N ARG A 140 -0.47 2.02 -4.26
CA ARG A 140 0.53 2.50 -5.23
C ARG A 140 1.28 3.72 -4.71
N HIS A 141 0.57 4.63 -4.06
CA HIS A 141 1.10 5.83 -3.43
C HIS A 141 0.75 5.76 -1.94
N HIS A 142 1.76 5.66 -1.11
CA HIS A 142 1.64 5.63 0.34
C HIS A 142 2.73 6.50 0.95
N VAL A 143 2.40 7.16 2.05
CA VAL A 143 3.35 7.88 2.89
C VAL A 143 3.27 7.29 4.29
N SER A 144 4.42 7.02 4.88
CA SER A 144 4.49 6.49 6.24
C SER A 144 3.94 7.51 7.24
N ASN A 145 2.96 7.09 8.05
CA ASN A 145 2.41 7.94 9.12
C ASN A 145 3.40 8.20 10.26
N LEU A 146 4.43 7.35 10.39
CA LEU A 146 5.42 7.45 11.47
C LEU A 146 6.65 8.25 11.07
N TYR A 147 7.03 8.22 9.78
CA TYR A 147 8.32 8.76 9.30
C TYR A 147 8.15 9.82 8.22
N ASP A 148 6.90 10.13 7.82
CA ASP A 148 6.58 11.07 6.72
C ASP A 148 7.40 10.79 5.45
N ALA A 149 7.70 9.52 5.21
CA ALA A 149 8.53 9.07 4.09
C ALA A 149 7.68 8.42 2.99
N PRO A 150 7.94 8.72 1.70
CA PRO A 150 7.26 8.06 0.59
C PRO A 150 7.56 6.56 0.58
N MET A 151 6.52 5.77 0.39
CA MET A 151 6.56 4.32 0.29
C MET A 151 5.80 3.86 -0.96
N PRO A 152 6.31 4.13 -2.17
CA PRO A 152 5.64 3.77 -3.41
C PRO A 152 5.49 2.24 -3.51
N TYR A 153 4.40 1.79 -4.11
CA TYR A 153 4.09 0.37 -4.30
C TYR A 153 4.02 -0.43 -2.99
N MET A 154 3.50 0.18 -1.94
CA MET A 154 3.40 -0.42 -0.61
C MET A 154 2.51 -1.66 -0.60
N MET A 155 2.99 -2.73 0.04
CA MET A 155 2.28 -3.97 0.33
C MET A 155 2.49 -4.32 1.81
N ARG A 156 1.41 -4.22 2.61
CA ARG A 156 1.46 -4.45 4.07
C ARG A 156 1.50 -5.93 4.39
N LEU A 157 2.37 -6.29 5.32
CA LEU A 157 2.56 -7.66 5.81
C LEU A 157 2.01 -7.85 7.22
N THR A 158 2.26 -6.91 8.14
CA THR A 158 1.92 -7.03 9.55
C THR A 158 1.01 -5.89 10.03
N ASN A 159 0.32 -6.11 11.14
CA ASN A 159 -0.58 -5.11 11.72
C ASN A 159 0.16 -3.91 12.32
N ASP A 160 1.39 -4.12 12.79
CA ASP A 160 2.26 -3.07 13.33
C ASP A 160 3.00 -2.27 12.25
N GLY A 161 2.76 -2.57 10.96
CA GLY A 161 3.14 -1.70 9.87
C GLY A 161 4.34 -2.13 9.04
N ILE A 162 4.85 -3.34 9.18
CA ILE A 162 5.90 -3.86 8.29
C ILE A 162 5.32 -4.06 6.88
N THR A 163 6.05 -3.56 5.88
CA THR A 163 5.63 -3.57 4.47
C THR A 163 6.79 -3.92 3.54
N LEU A 164 6.44 -4.38 2.33
CA LEU A 164 7.31 -4.28 1.15
C LEU A 164 6.98 -2.95 0.46
N HIS A 165 7.98 -2.21 -0.02
CA HIS A 165 7.75 -0.96 -0.76
C HIS A 165 8.95 -0.58 -1.63
N GLY A 166 8.75 0.33 -2.57
CA GLY A 166 9.83 0.96 -3.34
C GLY A 166 10.68 1.87 -2.47
N SER A 167 11.98 1.81 -2.65
CA SER A 167 12.95 2.60 -1.90
C SER A 167 14.23 2.82 -2.72
N LYS A 168 15.05 3.76 -2.27
CA LYS A 168 16.40 3.94 -2.77
C LYS A 168 17.32 2.91 -2.10
N VAL A 169 17.56 1.80 -2.80
CA VAL A 169 18.38 0.69 -2.30
C VAL A 169 19.85 0.96 -2.59
N GLU A 170 20.54 1.54 -1.63
CA GLU A 170 21.97 1.89 -1.69
C GLU A 170 22.69 1.52 -0.40
N TRP A 171 24.01 1.43 -0.47
CA TRP A 171 24.85 1.22 0.70
C TRP A 171 24.72 2.37 1.72
N GLY A 172 24.66 2.04 2.99
CA GLY A 172 24.51 3.03 4.08
C GLY A 172 23.05 3.39 4.41
N TYR A 173 22.08 2.85 3.68
CA TYR A 173 20.65 2.99 4.00
C TYR A 173 20.13 1.72 4.69
N ALA A 174 19.18 1.92 5.59
CA ALA A 174 18.40 0.85 6.22
C ALA A 174 16.96 1.30 6.41
N SER A 175 16.07 0.36 6.67
CA SER A 175 14.68 0.64 7.02
C SER A 175 14.46 0.55 8.55
N HIS A 176 13.22 0.81 8.97
CA HIS A 176 12.76 0.57 10.34
C HIS A 176 11.91 -0.71 10.42
N GLY A 177 12.41 -1.79 9.80
CA GLY A 177 11.76 -3.10 9.77
C GLY A 177 11.11 -3.45 8.42
N CYS A 178 10.77 -2.48 7.59
CA CYS A 178 10.23 -2.72 6.26
C CYS A 178 11.27 -3.32 5.31
N VAL A 179 10.79 -3.91 4.21
CA VAL A 179 11.64 -4.40 3.11
C VAL A 179 11.58 -3.39 1.97
N GLY A 180 12.67 -2.64 1.79
CA GLY A 180 12.81 -1.64 0.73
C GLY A 180 13.38 -2.27 -0.55
N MET A 181 12.66 -2.14 -1.66
CA MET A 181 13.03 -2.68 -2.97
C MET A 181 13.46 -1.56 -3.91
N PRO A 182 14.33 -1.78 -4.90
CA PRO A 182 14.52 -0.84 -6.00
C PRO A 182 13.14 -0.49 -6.62
N GLU A 183 12.84 0.78 -6.80
CA GLU A 183 11.50 1.23 -7.18
C GLU A 183 10.96 0.60 -8.48
N PRO A 184 11.76 0.45 -9.57
CA PRO A 184 11.30 -0.24 -10.78
C PRO A 184 10.95 -1.73 -10.53
N PHE A 185 11.68 -2.40 -9.65
CA PHE A 185 11.39 -3.76 -9.23
C PHE A 185 10.11 -3.81 -8.37
N ALA A 186 9.96 -2.90 -7.42
CA ALA A 186 8.76 -2.77 -6.59
C ALA A 186 7.49 -2.59 -7.43
N ALA A 187 7.55 -1.81 -8.51
CA ALA A 187 6.44 -1.64 -9.45
C ALA A 187 6.03 -2.95 -10.11
N LYS A 188 6.99 -3.79 -10.52
CA LYS A 188 6.74 -5.11 -11.11
C LYS A 188 6.16 -6.10 -10.09
N VAL A 189 6.76 -6.18 -8.90
CA VAL A 189 6.27 -7.00 -7.79
C VAL A 189 4.84 -6.60 -7.42
N PHE A 190 4.58 -5.30 -7.27
CA PHE A 190 3.25 -4.78 -6.98
C PHE A 190 2.21 -5.14 -8.06
N ALA A 191 2.59 -5.11 -9.33
CA ALA A 191 1.70 -5.48 -10.43
C ALA A 191 1.38 -6.98 -10.44
N ALA A 192 2.35 -7.83 -10.11
CA ALA A 192 2.21 -9.29 -10.10
C ALA A 192 1.46 -9.82 -8.87
N ALA A 193 1.73 -9.25 -7.69
CA ALA A 193 1.20 -9.71 -6.41
C ALA A 193 -0.27 -9.31 -6.17
N LYS A 194 -0.97 -10.10 -5.36
CA LYS A 194 -2.37 -9.88 -4.94
C LYS A 194 -2.50 -9.91 -3.42
N LEU A 195 -3.62 -9.44 -2.89
CA LEU A 195 -3.96 -9.62 -1.49
C LEU A 195 -4.04 -11.11 -1.15
N GLY A 196 -3.46 -11.49 -0.03
CA GLY A 196 -3.37 -12.88 0.43
C GLY A 196 -2.15 -13.65 -0.09
N ASP A 197 -1.41 -13.15 -1.07
CA ASP A 197 -0.14 -13.77 -1.49
C ASP A 197 0.84 -13.79 -0.32
N ARG A 198 1.60 -14.89 -0.20
CA ARG A 198 2.48 -15.14 0.95
C ARG A 198 3.87 -14.60 0.72
N VAL A 199 4.42 -14.03 1.78
CA VAL A 199 5.82 -13.58 1.87
C VAL A 199 6.50 -14.35 2.99
N PHE A 200 7.50 -15.15 2.65
CA PHE A 200 8.33 -15.89 3.59
C PHE A 200 9.57 -15.05 3.91
N ILE A 201 9.71 -14.63 5.15
CA ILE A 201 10.89 -13.92 5.63
C ILE A 201 11.72 -14.90 6.45
N THR A 202 12.89 -15.24 5.95
CA THR A 202 13.81 -16.26 6.50
C THR A 202 15.19 -15.67 6.76
N ARG A 203 16.05 -16.45 7.40
CA ARG A 203 17.44 -16.06 7.64
C ARG A 203 18.36 -17.21 7.21
N GLY A 204 19.18 -16.98 6.20
CA GLY A 204 20.16 -17.93 5.71
C GLY A 204 19.58 -19.26 5.22
N LYS A 205 18.28 -19.28 4.85
CA LYS A 205 17.62 -20.49 4.36
C LYS A 205 17.82 -20.62 2.86
N THR A 206 18.66 -21.56 2.47
CA THR A 206 18.81 -21.95 1.07
C THR A 206 17.77 -23.01 0.70
N VAL A 207 17.06 -22.81 -0.40
CA VAL A 207 16.09 -23.77 -0.93
C VAL A 207 16.36 -23.97 -2.41
N GLY A 208 16.51 -25.22 -2.83
CA GLY A 208 16.83 -25.63 -4.20
C GLY A 208 15.61 -26.01 -5.02
N ILE A 209 15.84 -26.28 -6.31
CA ILE A 209 14.81 -26.81 -7.24
C ILE A 209 14.30 -28.16 -6.73
N GLY A 210 12.99 -28.32 -6.70
CA GLY A 210 12.33 -29.53 -6.18
C GLY A 210 12.05 -29.51 -4.69
N GLU A 211 12.62 -28.54 -3.96
CA GLU A 211 12.39 -28.41 -2.52
C GLU A 211 11.15 -27.54 -2.24
N SER A 212 10.58 -27.75 -1.07
CA SER A 212 9.38 -27.04 -0.63
C SER A 212 9.72 -26.01 0.45
N LEU A 213 9.21 -24.79 0.29
CA LEU A 213 9.14 -23.82 1.37
C LEU A 213 7.96 -24.18 2.27
N VAL A 214 8.26 -24.73 3.44
CA VAL A 214 7.27 -24.88 4.50
C VAL A 214 7.52 -23.84 5.57
N ALA A 215 6.46 -23.30 6.15
CA ALA A 215 6.53 -22.50 7.34
C ALA A 215 7.05 -23.41 8.46
N SER A 216 8.25 -23.16 8.92
CA SER A 216 8.83 -23.80 10.12
C SER A 216 8.56 -22.95 11.33
#